data_359293d339a5f9f6d2669d9ab28a9dc8
#
_entry.id   359293d339a5f9f6d2669d9ab28a9dc8
#
_cell.length_a   1.000
_cell.length_b   1.000
_cell.length_c   1.000
_cell.angle_alpha   90.00
_cell.angle_beta   90.00
_cell.angle_gamma   90.00
#
_symmetry.space_group_name_H-M   'P 1'
#
loop_
_entity.id
_entity.type
_entity.pdbx_description
1 polymer ?
#
loop_
_entity_poly.entity_id
_entity_poly.type
_entity_poly.pdbx_seq_one_letter_code
_entity_poly.pdbx_strand_id
1 'polypeptide(L)'
;MKENQNIESLKTSPTGGGLEGAVITIVGVGLISGSFALAMKEKGFAKKVIGISKTEGSLKKALELGIIDEAMPLADAVKQSDLIYVAIPVDVTIPVMSEIMDLINDKQIVADAGSTKHVLCKALADHPMRKRFVATHPMWGTEYSGPEAAVRGAFEGRACVICEKEKSDADALTTVESIYKAFGMHITYMDAESHDTHAAYVSHISHITSFALANTVLEKEREEDAIFELAGGGFESTVRLAKSNPAMWAPIFMQNRENVLDVLNEHISQLRKFKASLEKENLEYLTELMENANKIKRILK
;
A
#
# COMPACT_ATOMS: atom_id res chain seq x y z
N MET A 1 6.96 64.36 -2.93
CA MET A 1 7.60 63.23 -3.61
C MET A 1 7.66 62.09 -2.59
N LYS A 2 6.77 61.13 -2.69
CA LYS A 2 6.79 59.89 -1.92
C LYS A 2 6.96 58.75 -2.92
N GLU A 3 8.10 58.10 -2.85
CA GLU A 3 8.39 56.91 -3.62
C GLU A 3 7.53 55.73 -3.16
N ASN A 4 6.73 55.19 -4.07
CA ASN A 4 6.05 53.92 -3.92
C ASN A 4 7.08 52.83 -4.18
N GLN A 5 7.52 52.13 -3.13
CA GLN A 5 8.22 50.86 -3.27
C GLN A 5 7.18 49.74 -3.44
N ASN A 6 7.10 49.22 -4.62
CA ASN A 6 6.38 47.98 -4.94
C ASN A 6 7.09 46.80 -4.25
N ILE A 7 6.46 46.26 -3.23
CA ILE A 7 6.87 44.97 -2.66
C ILE A 7 6.15 43.91 -3.45
N GLU A 8 6.80 43.40 -4.50
CA GLU A 8 6.46 42.12 -5.09
C GLU A 8 6.74 41.05 -4.05
N SER A 9 5.67 40.49 -3.49
CA SER A 9 5.72 39.34 -2.61
C SER A 9 6.20 38.11 -3.40
N LEU A 10 7.47 37.79 -3.26
CA LEU A 10 8.02 36.50 -3.63
C LEU A 10 7.24 35.38 -2.89
N LYS A 11 6.31 34.76 -3.58
CA LYS A 11 5.74 33.48 -3.18
C LYS A 11 6.84 32.42 -3.35
N THR A 12 7.62 32.21 -2.32
CA THR A 12 8.49 31.03 -2.20
C THR A 12 7.60 29.83 -1.96
N SER A 13 7.40 29.01 -2.98
CA SER A 13 6.85 27.66 -2.82
C SER A 13 7.80 26.83 -1.96
N PRO A 14 7.32 26.10 -0.93
CA PRO A 14 8.17 25.35 -0.01
C PRO A 14 8.49 23.94 -0.50
N THR A 15 8.69 23.72 -1.80
CA THR A 15 8.98 22.39 -2.33
C THR A 15 10.05 22.46 -3.41
N GLY A 16 11.31 22.38 -2.98
CA GLY A 16 12.44 22.08 -3.84
C GLY A 16 12.44 20.62 -4.28
N GLY A 17 11.74 20.28 -5.36
CA GLY A 17 11.74 18.95 -5.95
C GLY A 17 10.97 18.97 -7.26
N GLY A 18 11.65 18.87 -8.37
CA GLY A 18 11.30 19.16 -9.77
C GLY A 18 10.14 18.39 -10.41
N LEU A 19 8.99 18.23 -9.78
CA LEU A 19 7.80 17.57 -10.35
C LEU A 19 6.61 18.49 -10.58
N GLU A 20 6.73 19.81 -10.42
CA GLU A 20 5.63 20.71 -10.77
C GLU A 20 5.29 20.58 -12.26
N GLY A 21 4.04 20.19 -12.54
CA GLY A 21 3.57 20.01 -13.90
C GLY A 21 4.04 18.74 -14.61
N ALA A 22 4.40 17.69 -13.88
CA ALA A 22 4.82 16.40 -14.44
C ALA A 22 3.68 15.65 -15.15
N VAL A 23 4.05 14.80 -16.10
CA VAL A 23 3.19 13.76 -16.66
C VAL A 23 3.40 12.48 -15.87
N ILE A 24 2.34 11.90 -15.34
CA ILE A 24 2.40 10.73 -14.50
C ILE A 24 1.61 9.60 -15.14
N THR A 25 2.19 8.41 -15.19
CA THR A 25 1.46 7.20 -15.53
C THR A 25 1.18 6.40 -14.28
N ILE A 26 -0.09 6.04 -14.06
CA ILE A 26 -0.48 5.03 -13.06
C ILE A 26 -0.78 3.72 -13.75
N VAL A 27 -0.10 2.66 -13.35
CA VAL A 27 -0.31 1.29 -13.82
C VAL A 27 -1.16 0.54 -12.79
N GLY A 28 -2.39 0.24 -13.18
CA GLY A 28 -3.50 -0.06 -12.28
C GLY A 28 -4.25 1.23 -11.89
N VAL A 29 -5.57 1.24 -12.02
CA VAL A 29 -6.42 2.40 -11.69
C VAL A 29 -7.34 2.09 -10.50
N GLY A 30 -6.81 1.39 -9.49
CA GLY A 30 -7.53 0.96 -8.30
C GLY A 30 -7.48 1.96 -7.15
N LEU A 31 -7.79 1.47 -5.95
CA LEU A 31 -7.81 2.25 -4.69
C LEU A 31 -6.51 3.06 -4.48
N ILE A 32 -5.35 2.38 -4.49
CA ILE A 32 -4.07 3.02 -4.11
C ILE A 32 -3.60 4.00 -5.18
N SER A 33 -3.52 3.55 -6.42
CA SER A 33 -3.07 4.41 -7.54
C SER A 33 -4.05 5.54 -7.83
N GLY A 34 -5.35 5.30 -7.70
CA GLY A 34 -6.36 6.34 -7.82
C GLY A 34 -6.21 7.41 -6.74
N SER A 35 -6.04 7.01 -5.48
CA SER A 35 -5.79 7.94 -4.38
C SER A 35 -4.46 8.70 -4.57
N PHE A 36 -3.42 8.01 -5.06
CA PHE A 36 -2.14 8.64 -5.40
C PHE A 36 -2.31 9.70 -6.50
N ALA A 37 -3.00 9.37 -7.58
CA ALA A 37 -3.26 10.30 -8.69
C ALA A 37 -4.05 11.55 -8.24
N LEU A 38 -5.08 11.35 -7.41
CA LEU A 38 -5.84 12.46 -6.83
C LEU A 38 -4.94 13.36 -5.96
N ALA A 39 -4.10 12.78 -5.11
CA ALA A 39 -3.17 13.54 -4.27
C ALA A 39 -2.12 14.30 -5.11
N MET A 40 -1.58 13.69 -6.19
CA MET A 40 -0.66 14.34 -7.11
C MET A 40 -1.28 15.57 -7.80
N LYS A 41 -2.55 15.45 -8.23
CA LYS A 41 -3.30 16.57 -8.82
C LYS A 41 -3.56 17.67 -7.79
N GLU A 42 -3.99 17.32 -6.59
CA GLU A 42 -4.28 18.28 -5.51
C GLU A 42 -3.06 19.07 -5.05
N LYS A 43 -1.89 18.44 -5.04
CA LYS A 43 -0.62 19.10 -4.69
C LYS A 43 0.01 19.86 -5.86
N GLY A 44 -0.59 19.83 -7.05
CA GLY A 44 -0.05 20.50 -8.25
C GLY A 44 1.17 19.82 -8.86
N PHE A 45 1.50 18.60 -8.45
CA PHE A 45 2.62 17.84 -9.00
C PHE A 45 2.31 17.32 -10.41
N ALA A 46 1.09 16.85 -10.65
CA ALA A 46 0.68 16.32 -11.94
C ALA A 46 -0.11 17.35 -12.75
N LYS A 47 0.37 17.65 -13.96
CA LYS A 47 -0.43 18.35 -14.99
C LYS A 47 -1.28 17.39 -15.80
N LYS A 48 -0.87 16.12 -15.89
CA LYS A 48 -1.55 15.07 -16.64
C LYS A 48 -1.31 13.73 -15.94
N VAL A 49 -2.37 12.94 -15.79
CA VAL A 49 -2.32 11.57 -15.31
C VAL A 49 -2.82 10.63 -16.40
N ILE A 50 -1.97 9.68 -16.80
CA ILE A 50 -2.28 8.64 -17.77
C ILE A 50 -2.58 7.35 -16.98
N GLY A 51 -3.68 6.67 -17.32
CA GLY A 51 -4.07 5.43 -16.67
C GLY A 51 -3.85 4.22 -17.55
N ILE A 52 -3.38 3.14 -16.96
CA ILE A 52 -3.25 1.82 -17.59
C ILE A 52 -3.99 0.79 -16.74
N SER A 53 -4.84 -0.01 -17.37
CA SER A 53 -5.52 -1.14 -16.74
C SER A 53 -5.84 -2.22 -17.76
N LYS A 54 -5.93 -3.46 -17.29
CA LYS A 54 -6.42 -4.60 -18.10
C LYS A 54 -7.93 -4.50 -18.35
N THR A 55 -8.65 -3.75 -17.55
CA THR A 55 -10.11 -3.67 -17.57
C THR A 55 -10.57 -2.32 -18.14
N GLU A 56 -11.18 -2.31 -19.31
CA GLU A 56 -11.71 -1.10 -19.95
C GLU A 56 -12.73 -0.38 -19.06
N GLY A 57 -13.59 -1.12 -18.36
CA GLY A 57 -14.56 -0.57 -17.42
C GLY A 57 -13.91 0.26 -16.31
N SER A 58 -12.76 -0.20 -15.78
CA SER A 58 -12.01 0.55 -14.77
C SER A 58 -11.38 1.83 -15.35
N LEU A 59 -10.88 1.79 -16.58
CA LEU A 59 -10.36 2.99 -17.26
C LEU A 59 -11.45 4.01 -17.49
N LYS A 60 -12.60 3.57 -18.02
CA LYS A 60 -13.75 4.45 -18.22
C LYS A 60 -14.19 5.11 -16.92
N LYS A 61 -14.28 4.32 -15.85
CA LYS A 61 -14.66 4.83 -14.53
C LYS A 61 -13.64 5.80 -13.95
N ALA A 62 -12.35 5.52 -14.10
CA ALA A 62 -11.28 6.42 -13.67
C ALA A 62 -11.28 7.76 -14.42
N LEU A 63 -11.62 7.75 -15.72
CA LEU A 63 -11.83 8.97 -16.52
C LEU A 63 -13.07 9.75 -16.01
N GLU A 64 -14.19 9.08 -15.81
CA GLU A 64 -15.43 9.70 -15.29
C GLU A 64 -15.22 10.37 -13.92
N LEU A 65 -14.43 9.75 -13.06
CA LEU A 65 -14.10 10.26 -11.73
C LEU A 65 -12.98 11.32 -11.73
N GLY A 66 -12.40 11.63 -12.89
CA GLY A 66 -11.30 12.58 -12.99
C GLY A 66 -9.99 12.13 -12.34
N ILE A 67 -9.86 10.84 -12.07
CA ILE A 67 -8.63 10.23 -11.52
C ILE A 67 -7.53 10.29 -12.58
N ILE A 68 -7.84 9.88 -13.80
CA ILE A 68 -6.95 9.96 -14.96
C ILE A 68 -7.51 10.94 -16.00
N ASP A 69 -6.63 11.48 -16.80
CA ASP A 69 -6.98 12.42 -17.89
C ASP A 69 -7.04 11.71 -19.23
N GLU A 70 -6.29 10.62 -19.37
CA GLU A 70 -6.19 9.83 -20.59
C GLU A 70 -5.87 8.36 -20.26
N ALA A 71 -6.25 7.46 -21.17
CA ALA A 71 -5.86 6.05 -21.15
C ALA A 71 -5.17 5.71 -22.48
N MET A 72 -4.04 4.99 -22.41
CA MET A 72 -3.29 4.58 -23.60
C MET A 72 -2.48 3.30 -23.34
N PRO A 73 -1.91 2.66 -24.39
CA PRO A 73 -1.02 1.51 -24.21
C PRO A 73 0.22 1.87 -23.37
N LEU A 74 0.74 0.86 -22.65
CA LEU A 74 1.86 1.04 -21.71
C LEU A 74 3.07 1.71 -22.33
N ALA A 75 3.53 1.23 -23.50
CA ALA A 75 4.73 1.77 -24.15
C ALA A 75 4.59 3.24 -24.55
N ASP A 76 3.39 3.67 -24.93
CA ASP A 76 3.15 5.07 -25.33
C ASP A 76 3.00 5.97 -24.10
N ALA A 77 2.43 5.45 -23.01
CA ALA A 77 2.33 6.14 -21.74
C ALA A 77 3.71 6.36 -21.11
N VAL A 78 4.54 5.32 -21.06
CA VAL A 78 5.90 5.39 -20.50
C VAL A 78 6.72 6.45 -21.22
N LYS A 79 6.69 6.52 -22.57
CA LYS A 79 7.45 7.52 -23.35
C LYS A 79 7.12 8.97 -23.00
N GLN A 80 5.91 9.25 -22.50
CA GLN A 80 5.44 10.59 -22.18
C GLN A 80 5.60 10.96 -20.71
N SER A 81 5.93 10.00 -19.86
CA SER A 81 5.87 10.15 -18.40
C SER A 81 7.18 10.59 -17.79
N ASP A 82 7.10 11.41 -16.76
CA ASP A 82 8.20 11.73 -15.86
C ASP A 82 8.27 10.72 -14.69
N LEU A 83 7.09 10.26 -14.22
CA LEU A 83 6.96 9.28 -13.17
C LEU A 83 5.97 8.18 -13.57
N ILE A 84 6.36 6.94 -13.39
CA ILE A 84 5.51 5.75 -13.55
C ILE A 84 5.25 5.15 -12.16
N TYR A 85 3.99 5.08 -11.77
CA TYR A 85 3.57 4.54 -10.47
C TYR A 85 2.79 3.23 -10.65
N VAL A 86 3.35 2.13 -10.13
CA VAL A 86 2.80 0.77 -10.33
C VAL A 86 2.07 0.29 -9.09
N ALA A 87 0.76 0.06 -9.23
CA ALA A 87 -0.11 -0.42 -8.15
C ALA A 87 -1.09 -1.48 -8.69
N ILE A 88 -0.53 -2.62 -9.05
CA ILE A 88 -1.23 -3.81 -9.55
C ILE A 88 -1.01 -5.01 -8.61
N PRO A 89 -1.79 -6.10 -8.72
CA PRO A 89 -1.56 -7.30 -7.92
C PRO A 89 -0.14 -7.83 -8.03
N VAL A 90 0.41 -8.27 -6.89
CA VAL A 90 1.85 -8.60 -6.76
C VAL A 90 2.30 -9.77 -7.66
N ASP A 91 1.41 -10.68 -8.00
CA ASP A 91 1.66 -11.83 -8.87
C ASP A 91 1.94 -11.45 -10.34
N VAL A 92 1.43 -10.31 -10.78
CA VAL A 92 1.65 -9.79 -12.15
C VAL A 92 2.62 -8.62 -12.20
N THR A 93 3.15 -8.18 -11.05
CA THR A 93 3.98 -6.97 -10.98
C THR A 93 5.33 -7.16 -11.66
N ILE A 94 6.00 -8.29 -11.48
CA ILE A 94 7.36 -8.51 -12.01
C ILE A 94 7.43 -8.37 -13.54
N PRO A 95 6.62 -9.10 -14.35
CA PRO A 95 6.70 -8.94 -15.79
C PRO A 95 6.36 -7.52 -16.27
N VAL A 96 5.38 -6.86 -15.66
CA VAL A 96 5.02 -5.49 -16.01
C VAL A 96 6.13 -4.51 -15.63
N MET A 97 6.73 -4.67 -14.46
CA MET A 97 7.88 -3.85 -14.04
C MET A 97 9.08 -4.05 -14.96
N SER A 98 9.40 -5.29 -15.34
CA SER A 98 10.49 -5.55 -16.30
C SER A 98 10.26 -4.84 -17.63
N GLU A 99 9.04 -4.92 -18.18
CA GLU A 99 8.68 -4.20 -19.42
C GLU A 99 8.82 -2.68 -19.26
N ILE A 100 8.37 -2.11 -18.14
CA ILE A 100 8.51 -0.67 -17.85
C ILE A 100 10.00 -0.29 -17.79
N MET A 101 10.79 -1.08 -17.06
CA MET A 101 12.22 -0.81 -16.88
C MET A 101 13.01 -0.90 -18.20
N ASP A 102 12.59 -1.75 -19.15
CA ASP A 102 13.15 -1.82 -20.50
C ASP A 102 12.77 -0.60 -21.36
N LEU A 103 11.65 0.06 -21.07
CA LEU A 103 11.11 1.18 -21.86
C LEU A 103 11.58 2.55 -21.36
N ILE A 104 11.95 2.69 -20.09
CA ILE A 104 12.35 3.97 -19.52
C ILE A 104 13.76 4.40 -19.93
N ASN A 105 14.02 5.70 -19.77
CA ASN A 105 15.36 6.28 -19.86
C ASN A 105 15.86 6.76 -18.50
N ASP A 106 17.04 7.34 -18.46
CA ASP A 106 17.74 7.79 -17.25
C ASP A 106 17.11 9.01 -16.54
N LYS A 107 16.09 9.63 -17.13
CA LYS A 107 15.39 10.80 -16.54
C LYS A 107 14.08 10.39 -15.85
N GLN A 108 13.48 9.30 -16.29
CA GLN A 108 12.21 8.83 -15.77
C GLN A 108 12.37 8.11 -14.42
N ILE A 109 11.37 8.18 -13.61
CA ILE A 109 11.34 7.54 -12.28
C ILE A 109 10.23 6.51 -12.27
N VAL A 110 10.50 5.36 -11.65
CA VAL A 110 9.51 4.31 -11.40
C VAL A 110 9.36 4.13 -9.90
N ALA A 111 8.13 4.08 -9.42
CA ALA A 111 7.83 3.69 -8.04
C ALA A 111 6.67 2.70 -8.04
N ASP A 112 6.58 1.87 -7.00
CA ASP A 112 5.50 0.91 -6.84
C ASP A 112 4.78 1.07 -5.49
N ALA A 113 3.63 0.40 -5.35
CA ALA A 113 2.86 0.33 -4.11
C ALA A 113 2.62 -1.11 -3.64
N GLY A 114 3.41 -2.04 -4.13
CA GLY A 114 3.22 -3.46 -3.82
C GLY A 114 3.33 -3.77 -2.32
N SER A 115 2.50 -4.70 -1.84
CA SER A 115 2.49 -5.12 -0.43
C SER A 115 3.64 -6.05 -0.05
N THR A 116 4.39 -6.55 -1.01
CA THR A 116 5.61 -7.36 -0.84
C THR A 116 6.75 -6.74 -1.65
N LYS A 117 7.98 -6.81 -1.15
CA LYS A 117 9.14 -6.14 -1.76
C LYS A 117 10.25 -7.09 -2.17
N HIS A 118 10.52 -8.14 -1.37
CA HIS A 118 11.70 -8.97 -1.55
C HIS A 118 11.79 -9.58 -2.96
N VAL A 119 10.71 -10.21 -3.41
CA VAL A 119 10.69 -10.90 -4.73
C VAL A 119 10.85 -9.92 -5.89
N LEU A 120 10.18 -8.75 -5.82
CA LEU A 120 10.27 -7.72 -6.84
C LEU A 120 11.68 -7.07 -6.88
N CYS A 121 12.21 -6.67 -5.73
CA CYS A 121 13.55 -6.08 -5.64
C CYS A 121 14.63 -7.03 -6.13
N LYS A 122 14.51 -8.32 -5.79
CA LYS A 122 15.41 -9.38 -6.26
C LYS A 122 15.33 -9.58 -7.77
N ALA A 123 14.12 -9.61 -8.33
CA ALA A 123 13.92 -9.79 -9.77
C ALA A 123 14.52 -8.65 -10.61
N LEU A 124 14.53 -7.43 -10.06
CA LEU A 124 15.07 -6.25 -10.74
C LEU A 124 16.50 -5.89 -10.34
N ALA A 125 17.14 -6.66 -9.45
CA ALA A 125 18.43 -6.29 -8.84
C ALA A 125 19.53 -5.97 -9.86
N ASP A 126 19.60 -6.74 -10.94
CA ASP A 126 20.64 -6.63 -11.98
C ASP A 126 20.16 -5.88 -13.23
N HIS A 127 18.97 -5.29 -13.19
CA HIS A 127 18.43 -4.55 -14.33
C HIS A 127 19.24 -3.26 -14.56
N PRO A 128 19.64 -2.92 -15.80
CA PRO A 128 20.46 -1.72 -16.09
C PRO A 128 19.85 -0.42 -15.56
N MET A 129 18.51 -0.34 -15.53
CA MET A 129 17.76 0.81 -15.05
C MET A 129 17.33 0.70 -13.58
N ARG A 130 17.82 -0.32 -12.82
CA ARG A 130 17.44 -0.53 -11.40
C ARG A 130 17.52 0.75 -10.56
N LYS A 131 18.48 1.59 -10.81
CA LYS A 131 18.71 2.84 -10.11
C LYS A 131 17.60 3.89 -10.31
N ARG A 132 16.74 3.74 -11.32
CA ARG A 132 15.58 4.61 -11.56
C ARG A 132 14.31 4.10 -10.87
N PHE A 133 14.36 2.93 -10.24
CA PHE A 133 13.27 2.35 -9.46
C PHE A 133 13.45 2.63 -7.96
N VAL A 134 12.43 3.25 -7.36
CA VAL A 134 12.30 3.44 -5.91
C VAL A 134 11.22 2.50 -5.41
N ALA A 135 11.62 1.46 -4.70
CA ALA A 135 10.71 0.45 -4.17
C ALA A 135 9.94 1.00 -2.96
N THR A 136 8.63 1.17 -3.08
CA THR A 136 7.82 1.77 -2.02
C THR A 136 6.64 0.89 -1.61
N HIS A 137 6.17 1.08 -0.37
CA HIS A 137 4.93 0.52 0.12
C HIS A 137 4.24 1.56 1.02
N PRO A 138 3.27 2.33 0.50
CA PRO A 138 2.42 3.15 1.33
C PRO A 138 1.52 2.25 2.18
N MET A 139 1.69 2.30 3.50
CA MET A 139 0.99 1.44 4.47
C MET A 139 -0.45 1.94 4.70
N TRP A 140 -1.24 1.87 3.65
CA TRP A 140 -2.64 2.27 3.65
C TRP A 140 -3.47 1.41 2.70
N GLY A 141 -4.71 1.16 3.07
CA GLY A 141 -5.68 0.47 2.25
C GLY A 141 -6.98 0.26 3.01
N THR A 142 -8.02 -0.11 2.29
CA THR A 142 -9.33 -0.51 2.81
C THR A 142 -9.74 -1.85 2.21
N GLU A 143 -10.85 -2.40 2.64
CA GLU A 143 -11.46 -3.61 2.07
C GLU A 143 -12.06 -3.40 0.68
N TYR A 144 -12.21 -2.15 0.24
CA TYR A 144 -12.77 -1.81 -1.07
C TYR A 144 -11.71 -1.84 -2.17
N SER A 145 -12.16 -1.98 -3.42
CA SER A 145 -11.30 -2.06 -4.60
C SER A 145 -11.91 -1.30 -5.79
N GLY A 146 -11.12 -1.09 -6.83
CA GLY A 146 -11.54 -0.35 -8.01
C GLY A 146 -11.31 1.16 -7.90
N PRO A 147 -11.54 1.90 -9.00
CA PRO A 147 -11.38 3.35 -9.03
C PRO A 147 -12.35 4.11 -8.14
N GLU A 148 -13.56 3.57 -7.91
CA GLU A 148 -14.56 4.14 -7.01
C GLU A 148 -14.13 4.16 -5.54
N ALA A 149 -13.18 3.31 -5.19
CA ALA A 149 -12.63 3.23 -3.84
C ALA A 149 -11.55 4.31 -3.57
N ALA A 150 -11.08 5.03 -4.61
CA ALA A 150 -10.06 6.05 -4.45
C ALA A 150 -10.51 7.18 -3.52
N VAL A 151 -9.66 7.57 -2.58
CA VAL A 151 -9.97 8.52 -1.50
C VAL A 151 -8.98 9.69 -1.51
N ARG A 152 -9.50 10.91 -1.39
CA ARG A 152 -8.69 12.12 -1.15
C ARG A 152 -8.17 12.13 0.28
N GLY A 153 -6.95 12.64 0.49
CA GLY A 153 -6.33 12.64 1.81
C GLY A 153 -5.98 11.26 2.39
N ALA A 154 -6.01 10.22 1.57
CA ALA A 154 -5.80 8.82 1.94
C ALA A 154 -4.51 8.54 2.72
N PHE A 155 -3.47 9.29 2.44
CA PHE A 155 -2.11 9.02 2.90
C PHE A 155 -1.71 9.80 4.16
N GLU A 156 -2.49 10.79 4.56
CA GLU A 156 -2.16 11.67 5.67
C GLU A 156 -1.99 10.89 6.99
N GLY A 157 -0.87 11.14 7.67
CA GLY A 157 -0.53 10.47 8.93
C GLY A 157 -0.15 8.99 8.80
N ARG A 158 -0.02 8.46 7.58
CA ARG A 158 0.33 7.06 7.33
C ARG A 158 1.83 6.89 7.12
N ALA A 159 2.31 5.65 7.31
CA ALA A 159 3.69 5.31 7.00
C ALA A 159 3.85 4.95 5.51
N CYS A 160 4.98 5.34 4.91
CA CYS A 160 5.46 4.81 3.65
C CYS A 160 6.81 4.14 3.90
N VAL A 161 6.93 2.87 3.54
CA VAL A 161 8.23 2.18 3.56
C VAL A 161 8.91 2.37 2.21
N ILE A 162 10.18 2.77 2.23
CA ILE A 162 11.06 2.79 1.08
C ILE A 162 12.13 1.72 1.28
N CYS A 163 12.17 0.75 0.39
CA CYS A 163 13.11 -0.36 0.46
C CYS A 163 14.35 -0.13 -0.41
N GLU A 164 15.51 -0.59 0.10
CA GLU A 164 16.78 -0.58 -0.66
C GLU A 164 17.11 0.80 -1.27
N LYS A 165 16.94 1.86 -0.49
CA LYS A 165 17.13 3.24 -0.94
C LYS A 165 18.50 3.50 -1.57
N GLU A 166 19.52 2.78 -1.15
CA GLU A 166 20.89 2.87 -1.65
C GLU A 166 21.06 2.34 -3.08
N LYS A 167 20.09 1.60 -3.58
CA LYS A 167 20.05 1.10 -4.96
C LYS A 167 19.34 2.07 -5.92
N SER A 168 18.81 3.19 -5.42
CA SER A 168 18.14 4.21 -6.22
C SER A 168 19.04 5.43 -6.39
N ASP A 169 19.01 6.07 -7.58
CA ASP A 169 19.69 7.34 -7.80
C ASP A 169 19.12 8.41 -6.84
N ALA A 170 19.99 9.30 -6.37
CA ALA A 170 19.66 10.29 -5.35
C ALA A 170 18.51 11.23 -5.76
N ASP A 171 18.43 11.61 -7.05
CA ASP A 171 17.36 12.44 -7.58
C ASP A 171 16.02 11.70 -7.60
N ALA A 172 16.01 10.42 -8.01
CA ALA A 172 14.81 9.58 -8.01
C ALA A 172 14.28 9.38 -6.59
N LEU A 173 15.17 9.03 -5.64
CA LEU A 173 14.83 8.86 -4.25
C LEU A 173 14.27 10.16 -3.64
N THR A 174 14.96 11.28 -3.80
CA THR A 174 14.54 12.59 -3.26
C THR A 174 13.19 13.00 -3.81
N THR A 175 12.94 12.75 -5.09
CA THR A 175 11.66 13.04 -5.74
C THR A 175 10.53 12.24 -5.11
N VAL A 176 10.66 10.93 -5.00
CA VAL A 176 9.63 10.06 -4.41
C VAL A 176 9.40 10.38 -2.93
N GLU A 177 10.47 10.64 -2.17
CA GLU A 177 10.36 11.09 -0.78
C GLU A 177 9.57 12.41 -0.65
N SER A 178 9.85 13.38 -1.53
CA SER A 178 9.17 14.67 -1.49
C SER A 178 7.67 14.55 -1.76
N ILE A 179 7.29 13.65 -2.68
CA ILE A 179 5.88 13.32 -2.95
C ILE A 179 5.20 12.78 -1.68
N TYR A 180 5.74 11.73 -1.07
CA TYR A 180 5.11 11.13 0.11
C TYR A 180 5.11 12.06 1.32
N LYS A 181 6.17 12.86 1.52
CA LYS A 181 6.19 13.91 2.54
C LYS A 181 5.11 14.97 2.32
N ALA A 182 4.90 15.40 1.07
CA ALA A 182 3.84 16.34 0.72
C ALA A 182 2.42 15.76 0.91
N PHE A 183 2.28 14.43 0.84
CA PHE A 183 1.04 13.72 1.20
C PHE A 183 0.84 13.58 2.71
N GLY A 184 1.78 14.03 3.54
CA GLY A 184 1.73 13.93 5.00
C GLY A 184 2.13 12.56 5.54
N MET A 185 2.87 11.76 4.76
CA MET A 185 3.32 10.43 5.18
C MET A 185 4.63 10.48 5.98
N HIS A 186 4.79 9.52 6.88
CA HIS A 186 6.06 9.25 7.57
C HIS A 186 6.86 8.23 6.78
N ILE A 187 8.11 8.57 6.41
CA ILE A 187 8.96 7.66 5.63
C ILE A 187 9.80 6.81 6.58
N THR A 188 9.79 5.52 6.36
CA THR A 188 10.65 4.53 7.02
C THR A 188 11.48 3.81 5.97
N TYR A 189 12.74 3.55 6.27
CA TYR A 189 13.66 2.85 5.37
C TYR A 189 14.02 1.48 5.94
N MET A 190 14.05 0.47 5.09
CA MET A 190 14.53 -0.87 5.43
C MET A 190 14.97 -1.61 4.16
N ASP A 191 15.60 -2.75 4.30
CA ASP A 191 15.79 -3.69 3.20
C ASP A 191 14.47 -4.41 2.85
N ALA A 192 14.41 -5.02 1.67
CA ALA A 192 13.20 -5.64 1.17
C ALA A 192 12.79 -6.90 1.94
N GLU A 193 13.74 -7.63 2.50
CA GLU A 193 13.50 -8.84 3.30
C GLU A 193 12.92 -8.49 4.68
N SER A 194 13.54 -7.53 5.36
CA SER A 194 13.02 -6.98 6.62
C SER A 194 11.61 -6.41 6.44
N HIS A 195 11.36 -5.70 5.31
CA HIS A 195 10.01 -5.21 5.00
C HIS A 195 8.98 -6.34 4.99
N ASP A 196 9.25 -7.42 4.24
CA ASP A 196 8.30 -8.52 4.08
C ASP A 196 8.07 -9.26 5.39
N THR A 197 9.10 -9.38 6.24
CA THR A 197 8.98 -9.91 7.60
C THR A 197 8.07 -9.01 8.45
N HIS A 198 8.30 -7.69 8.49
CA HIS A 198 7.47 -6.78 9.28
C HIS A 198 6.03 -6.71 8.77
N ALA A 199 5.83 -6.71 7.44
CA ALA A 199 4.51 -6.74 6.85
C ALA A 199 3.71 -8.00 7.23
N ALA A 200 4.38 -9.15 7.37
CA ALA A 200 3.73 -10.38 7.85
C ALA A 200 3.17 -10.20 9.25
N TYR A 201 3.91 -9.58 10.18
CA TYR A 201 3.51 -9.40 11.58
C TYR A 201 2.45 -8.30 11.80
N VAL A 202 2.44 -7.24 10.99
CA VAL A 202 1.50 -6.11 11.24
C VAL A 202 0.27 -6.12 10.32
N SER A 203 0.33 -6.83 9.19
CA SER A 203 -0.71 -6.80 8.17
C SER A 203 -1.20 -8.19 7.78
N HIS A 204 -0.32 -9.09 7.32
CA HIS A 204 -0.74 -10.36 6.74
C HIS A 204 -1.43 -11.25 7.76
N ILE A 205 -0.89 -11.35 8.98
CA ILE A 205 -1.52 -12.15 10.05
C ILE A 205 -2.90 -11.61 10.43
N SER A 206 -3.08 -10.29 10.41
CA SER A 206 -4.37 -9.67 10.73
C SER A 206 -5.45 -10.08 9.73
N HIS A 207 -5.11 -10.14 8.43
CA HIS A 207 -6.03 -10.61 7.40
C HIS A 207 -6.33 -12.10 7.52
N ILE A 208 -5.31 -12.94 7.70
CA ILE A 208 -5.51 -14.40 7.88
C ILE A 208 -6.38 -14.69 9.09
N THR A 209 -6.11 -14.03 10.22
CA THR A 209 -6.91 -14.18 11.44
C THR A 209 -8.36 -13.76 11.22
N SER A 210 -8.56 -12.65 10.52
CA SER A 210 -9.89 -12.15 10.17
C SER A 210 -10.66 -13.13 9.27
N PHE A 211 -10.02 -13.67 8.23
CA PHE A 211 -10.60 -14.69 7.35
C PHE A 211 -10.90 -15.99 8.12
N ALA A 212 -9.97 -16.45 8.96
CA ALA A 212 -10.14 -17.67 9.73
C ALA A 212 -11.29 -17.54 10.74
N LEU A 213 -11.38 -16.41 11.45
CA LEU A 213 -12.48 -16.15 12.39
C LEU A 213 -13.83 -16.07 11.67
N ALA A 214 -13.88 -15.38 10.52
CA ALA A 214 -15.11 -15.32 9.73
C ALA A 214 -15.56 -16.72 9.28
N ASN A 215 -14.64 -17.56 8.78
CA ASN A 215 -14.95 -18.93 8.38
C ASN A 215 -15.44 -19.78 9.58
N THR A 216 -14.83 -19.64 10.75
CA THR A 216 -15.25 -20.36 11.96
C THR A 216 -16.71 -20.07 12.31
N VAL A 217 -17.11 -18.80 12.25
CA VAL A 217 -18.49 -18.41 12.58
C VAL A 217 -19.47 -18.79 11.47
N LEU A 218 -19.06 -18.63 10.19
CA LEU A 218 -19.87 -19.03 9.04
C LEU A 218 -20.17 -20.54 9.01
N GLU A 219 -19.21 -21.37 9.42
CA GLU A 219 -19.44 -22.81 9.54
C GLU A 219 -20.45 -23.15 10.64
N LYS A 220 -20.34 -22.47 11.79
CA LYS A 220 -21.26 -22.70 12.92
C LYS A 220 -22.67 -22.19 12.65
N GLU A 221 -22.82 -21.04 11.95
CA GLU A 221 -24.11 -20.48 11.57
C GLU A 221 -24.94 -21.43 10.69
N ARG A 222 -24.30 -22.32 9.91
CA ARG A 222 -25.01 -23.34 9.12
C ARG A 222 -25.72 -24.38 9.99
N GLU A 223 -25.31 -24.55 11.22
CA GLU A 223 -25.85 -25.52 12.18
C GLU A 223 -26.84 -24.89 13.16
N GLU A 224 -26.65 -23.61 13.47
CA GLU A 224 -27.39 -22.88 14.49
C GLU A 224 -27.77 -21.48 13.94
N ASP A 225 -28.96 -21.37 13.39
CA ASP A 225 -29.53 -20.08 12.95
C ASP A 225 -29.54 -19.07 14.10
N ALA A 226 -29.20 -17.82 13.84
CA ALA A 226 -29.20 -16.69 14.77
C ALA A 226 -27.88 -16.30 15.43
N ILE A 227 -26.73 -16.94 15.13
CA ILE A 227 -25.44 -16.45 15.62
C ILE A 227 -25.19 -15.01 15.16
N PHE A 228 -25.48 -14.72 13.89
CA PHE A 228 -25.29 -13.36 13.35
C PHE A 228 -26.28 -12.32 13.87
N GLU A 229 -27.43 -12.73 14.44
CA GLU A 229 -28.33 -11.80 15.13
C GLU A 229 -27.70 -11.19 16.39
N LEU A 230 -26.70 -11.89 16.98
CA LEU A 230 -25.94 -11.44 18.12
C LEU A 230 -24.63 -10.70 17.74
N ALA A 231 -24.34 -10.60 16.45
CA ALA A 231 -23.10 -9.98 15.97
C ALA A 231 -23.11 -8.48 16.24
N GLY A 232 -22.32 -8.05 17.22
CA GLY A 232 -22.13 -6.62 17.55
C GLY A 232 -20.85 -6.03 16.95
N GLY A 233 -20.63 -4.74 17.20
CA GLY A 233 -19.51 -3.98 16.64
C GLY A 233 -18.11 -4.55 16.94
N GLY A 234 -17.95 -5.29 18.05
CA GLY A 234 -16.70 -5.99 18.36
C GLY A 234 -16.37 -7.08 17.34
N PHE A 235 -17.36 -7.93 17.02
CA PHE A 235 -17.19 -8.95 15.98
C PHE A 235 -16.96 -8.29 14.61
N GLU A 236 -17.82 -7.32 14.24
CA GLU A 236 -17.70 -6.63 12.95
C GLU A 236 -16.33 -6.02 12.74
N SER A 237 -15.79 -5.31 13.75
CA SER A 237 -14.46 -4.70 13.66
C SER A 237 -13.35 -5.75 13.50
N THR A 238 -13.46 -6.90 14.16
CA THR A 238 -12.45 -7.97 14.11
C THR A 238 -12.46 -8.71 12.77
N VAL A 239 -13.64 -8.94 12.17
CA VAL A 239 -13.76 -9.64 10.87
C VAL A 239 -13.81 -8.69 9.67
N ARG A 240 -13.68 -7.38 9.86
CA ARG A 240 -13.74 -6.38 8.79
C ARG A 240 -12.79 -6.69 7.62
N LEU A 241 -11.59 -7.13 7.93
CA LEU A 241 -10.59 -7.46 6.91
C LEU A 241 -10.95 -8.71 6.08
N ALA A 242 -11.84 -9.57 6.57
CA ALA A 242 -12.35 -10.70 5.77
C ALA A 242 -13.24 -10.27 4.59
N LYS A 243 -13.65 -9.00 4.54
CA LYS A 243 -14.35 -8.42 3.38
C LYS A 243 -13.40 -8.06 2.23
N SER A 244 -12.07 -8.15 2.44
CA SER A 244 -11.05 -7.83 1.44
C SER A 244 -11.06 -8.82 0.27
N ASN A 245 -10.65 -8.34 -0.91
CA ASN A 245 -10.65 -9.13 -2.14
C ASN A 245 -9.65 -10.31 -2.08
N PRO A 246 -10.11 -11.58 -2.17
CA PRO A 246 -9.23 -12.75 -2.11
C PRO A 246 -8.23 -12.80 -3.27
N ALA A 247 -8.59 -12.32 -4.47
CA ALA A 247 -7.68 -12.30 -5.62
C ALA A 247 -6.47 -11.37 -5.43
N MET A 248 -6.56 -10.41 -4.52
CA MET A 248 -5.42 -9.57 -4.12
C MET A 248 -4.62 -10.22 -2.99
N TRP A 249 -5.28 -10.78 -1.98
CA TRP A 249 -4.60 -11.26 -0.76
C TRP A 249 -3.95 -12.63 -0.92
N ALA A 250 -4.54 -13.56 -1.69
CA ALA A 250 -3.93 -14.87 -1.88
C ALA A 250 -2.54 -14.78 -2.55
N PRO A 251 -2.31 -13.98 -3.62
CA PRO A 251 -0.97 -13.75 -4.13
C PRO A 251 0.00 -13.13 -3.12
N ILE A 252 -0.45 -12.19 -2.28
CA ILE A 252 0.39 -11.56 -1.25
C ILE A 252 0.87 -12.61 -0.24
N PHE A 253 -0.04 -13.46 0.26
CA PHE A 253 0.32 -14.54 1.19
C PHE A 253 1.29 -15.54 0.57
N MET A 254 1.06 -15.90 -0.70
CA MET A 254 1.94 -16.84 -1.41
C MET A 254 3.31 -16.24 -1.71
N GLN A 255 3.39 -14.97 -2.05
CA GLN A 255 4.66 -14.31 -2.33
C GLN A 255 5.51 -14.12 -1.06
N ASN A 256 4.85 -13.90 0.09
CA ASN A 256 5.50 -13.77 1.40
C ASN A 256 5.33 -15.02 2.28
N ARG A 257 5.22 -16.20 1.66
CA ARG A 257 4.79 -17.45 2.30
C ARG A 257 5.59 -17.83 3.53
N GLU A 258 6.91 -17.75 3.49
CA GLU A 258 7.77 -18.18 4.61
C GLU A 258 7.52 -17.32 5.86
N ASN A 259 7.52 -15.99 5.70
CA ASN A 259 7.23 -15.07 6.81
C ASN A 259 5.79 -15.21 7.31
N VAL A 260 4.83 -15.46 6.40
CA VAL A 260 3.43 -15.69 6.76
C VAL A 260 3.28 -16.99 7.55
N LEU A 261 3.97 -18.07 7.18
CA LEU A 261 3.95 -19.32 7.93
C LEU A 261 4.58 -19.15 9.31
N ASP A 262 5.67 -18.39 9.42
CA ASP A 262 6.33 -18.13 10.70
C ASP A 262 5.39 -17.41 11.67
N VAL A 263 4.84 -16.26 11.28
CA VAL A 263 3.92 -15.51 12.14
C VAL A 263 2.62 -16.28 12.43
N LEU A 264 2.13 -17.09 11.50
CA LEU A 264 0.93 -17.91 11.69
C LEU A 264 1.18 -19.02 12.72
N ASN A 265 2.34 -19.68 12.69
CA ASN A 265 2.72 -20.67 13.69
C ASN A 265 2.80 -20.06 15.10
N GLU A 266 3.40 -18.86 15.21
CA GLU A 266 3.43 -18.13 16.47
C GLU A 266 2.00 -17.77 16.94
N HIS A 267 1.15 -17.26 16.06
CA HIS A 267 -0.23 -16.93 16.39
C HIS A 267 -1.03 -18.16 16.85
N ILE A 268 -0.89 -19.29 16.17
CA ILE A 268 -1.48 -20.57 16.58
C ILE A 268 -0.98 -20.98 17.98
N SER A 269 0.32 -20.78 18.26
CA SER A 269 0.90 -21.04 19.58
C SER A 269 0.23 -20.19 20.67
N GLN A 270 -0.01 -18.91 20.41
CA GLN A 270 -0.72 -18.03 21.35
C GLN A 270 -2.16 -18.51 21.56
N LEU A 271 -2.91 -18.86 20.51
CA LEU A 271 -4.27 -19.40 20.63
C LEU A 271 -4.31 -20.69 21.47
N ARG A 272 -3.32 -21.57 21.31
CA ARG A 272 -3.19 -22.80 22.12
C ARG A 272 -3.00 -22.50 23.61
N LYS A 273 -2.30 -21.41 23.99
CA LYS A 273 -2.16 -21.00 25.40
C LYS A 273 -3.52 -20.61 26.00
N PHE A 274 -4.32 -19.83 25.28
CA PHE A 274 -5.69 -19.51 25.70
C PHE A 274 -6.55 -20.78 25.86
N LYS A 275 -6.52 -21.66 24.86
CA LYS A 275 -7.25 -22.94 24.90
C LYS A 275 -6.84 -23.75 26.10
N ALA A 276 -5.54 -23.94 26.34
CA ALA A 276 -5.05 -24.75 27.49
C ALA A 276 -5.41 -24.13 28.84
N SER A 277 -5.48 -22.79 28.93
CA SER A 277 -5.93 -22.12 30.18
C SER A 277 -7.41 -22.39 30.47
N LEU A 278 -8.25 -22.37 29.43
CA LEU A 278 -9.66 -22.68 29.54
C LEU A 278 -9.90 -24.15 29.89
N GLU A 279 -9.21 -25.09 29.24
CA GLU A 279 -9.31 -26.53 29.51
C GLU A 279 -8.90 -26.90 30.94
N LYS A 280 -7.98 -26.15 31.53
CA LYS A 280 -7.47 -26.37 32.89
C LYS A 280 -8.15 -25.49 33.93
N GLU A 281 -9.14 -24.68 33.54
CA GLU A 281 -9.81 -23.69 34.39
C GLU A 281 -8.81 -22.75 35.12
N ASN A 282 -7.66 -22.47 34.49
CA ASN A 282 -6.60 -21.67 35.10
C ASN A 282 -6.85 -20.16 34.84
N LEU A 283 -7.66 -19.54 35.69
CA LEU A 283 -8.03 -18.12 35.61
C LEU A 283 -6.83 -17.20 35.78
N GLU A 284 -5.88 -17.55 36.64
CA GLU A 284 -4.68 -16.72 36.89
C GLU A 284 -3.84 -16.59 35.62
N TYR A 285 -3.50 -17.69 34.97
CA TYR A 285 -2.72 -17.68 33.74
C TYR A 285 -3.49 -17.05 32.56
N LEU A 286 -4.81 -17.27 32.50
CA LEU A 286 -5.66 -16.62 31.51
C LEU A 286 -5.61 -15.07 31.65
N THR A 287 -5.67 -14.59 32.91
CA THR A 287 -5.57 -13.16 33.20
C THR A 287 -4.19 -12.61 32.81
N GLU A 288 -3.11 -13.31 33.14
CA GLU A 288 -1.75 -12.94 32.75
C GLU A 288 -1.59 -12.79 31.23
N LEU A 289 -2.11 -13.74 30.44
CA LEU A 289 -2.08 -13.67 28.98
C LEU A 289 -2.76 -12.39 28.46
N MET A 290 -3.92 -12.04 29.02
CA MET A 290 -4.65 -10.82 28.61
C MET A 290 -3.95 -9.53 29.05
N GLU A 291 -3.38 -9.51 30.26
CA GLU A 291 -2.60 -8.36 30.74
C GLU A 291 -1.35 -8.12 29.91
N ASN A 292 -0.67 -9.20 29.49
CA ASN A 292 0.45 -9.11 28.56
C ASN A 292 0.05 -8.51 27.20
N ALA A 293 -1.11 -8.94 26.66
CA ALA A 293 -1.65 -8.39 25.42
C ALA A 293 -2.03 -6.89 25.56
N ASN A 294 -2.51 -6.47 26.73
CA ASN A 294 -2.87 -5.06 27.01
C ASN A 294 -1.69 -4.08 26.89
N LYS A 295 -0.44 -4.57 26.90
CA LYS A 295 0.74 -3.72 26.66
C LYS A 295 0.70 -3.03 25.29
N ILE A 296 -0.07 -3.56 24.33
CA ILE A 296 -0.29 -2.94 23.02
C ILE A 296 -0.84 -1.50 23.10
N LYS A 297 -1.59 -1.19 24.19
CA LYS A 297 -2.12 0.16 24.47
C LYS A 297 -1.04 1.25 24.54
N ARG A 298 0.22 0.87 24.78
CA ARG A 298 1.36 1.81 24.82
C ARG A 298 1.88 2.13 23.42
N ILE A 299 1.55 1.32 22.44
CA ILE A 299 2.07 1.38 21.06
C ILE A 299 1.02 1.98 20.13
N LEU A 300 -0.20 1.50 20.23
CA LEU A 300 -1.33 1.95 19.41
C LEU A 300 -2.18 2.96 20.22
N LYS A 301 -2.34 4.17 19.67
CA LYS A 301 -3.19 5.22 20.21
C LYS A 301 -4.59 5.19 19.59
#